data_7cb5443eef4732cac38cd3c7fa0bfeee
#
_entry.id   7cb5443eef4732cac38cd3c7fa0bfeee
#
_cell.length_a   1.000
_cell.length_b   1.000
_cell.length_c   1.000
_cell.angle_alpha   90.00
_cell.angle_beta   90.00
_cell.angle_gamma   90.00
#
_symmetry.space_group_name_H-M   'P 1'
#
loop_
_entity.id
_entity.type
_entity.pdbx_description
1 polymer ?
#
loop_
_entity_poly.entity_id
_entity_poly.type
_entity_poly.pdbx_seq_one_letter_code
_entity_poly.pdbx_strand_id
1 'polypeptide(L)'
;KKRPEVSVETRIMRIGEKWKGLILQELKPGTKRYGELKKSISNVLQKVLTAQLRDMEENGLVSRKVYAEVPPRVEYSLTELGRSLKPILDALQHWGEDYKTRIAACGE
;
A
#
# COMPACT_ATOMS: atom_id res chain seq x y z
N LYS A 1 -7.27 -1.06 -33.80
CA LYS A 1 -6.15 -1.66 -33.09
C LYS A 1 -6.63 -2.57 -31.97
N LYS A 2 -6.07 -3.74 -31.95
CA LYS A 2 -6.46 -4.70 -30.94
C LYS A 2 -5.95 -4.28 -29.57
N ARG A 3 -6.83 -4.36 -28.60
CA ARG A 3 -6.49 -4.08 -27.24
C ARG A 3 -5.66 -5.22 -26.66
N PRO A 4 -4.55 -4.93 -25.99
CA PRO A 4 -3.75 -6.01 -25.42
C PRO A 4 -4.51 -6.72 -24.32
N GLU A 5 -4.29 -8.01 -24.25
CA GLU A 5 -4.88 -8.78 -23.18
C GLU A 5 -4.20 -8.43 -21.86
N VAL A 6 -5.00 -8.47 -20.80
CA VAL A 6 -4.47 -8.23 -19.47
C VAL A 6 -3.74 -9.48 -19.00
N SER A 7 -2.44 -9.39 -18.87
CA SER A 7 -1.63 -10.52 -18.40
C SER A 7 -1.91 -10.81 -16.93
N VAL A 8 -1.49 -12.00 -16.50
CA VAL A 8 -1.58 -12.36 -15.09
C VAL A 8 -0.79 -11.37 -14.25
N GLU A 9 0.36 -10.95 -14.74
CA GLU A 9 1.20 -9.99 -14.04
C GLU A 9 0.48 -8.65 -13.85
N THR A 10 -0.23 -8.19 -14.89
CA THR A 10 -0.98 -6.94 -14.79
C THR A 10 -2.10 -7.06 -13.78
N ARG A 11 -2.76 -8.22 -13.73
CA ARG A 11 -3.81 -8.45 -12.75
C ARG A 11 -3.28 -8.41 -11.32
N ILE A 12 -2.12 -9.01 -11.11
CA ILE A 12 -1.47 -8.99 -9.80
C ILE A 12 -1.10 -7.56 -9.43
N MET A 13 -0.62 -6.79 -10.38
CA MET A 13 -0.29 -5.38 -10.16
C MET A 13 -1.51 -4.56 -9.75
N ARG A 14 -2.65 -4.82 -10.37
CA ARG A 14 -3.87 -4.11 -10.01
C ARG A 14 -4.32 -4.41 -8.59
N ILE A 15 -4.21 -5.68 -8.20
CA ILE A 15 -4.49 -6.08 -6.83
C ILE A 15 -3.49 -5.42 -5.90
N GLY A 16 -2.23 -5.36 -6.34
CA GLY A 16 -1.16 -4.74 -5.56
C GLY A 16 -1.38 -3.25 -5.31
N GLU A 17 -1.96 -2.55 -6.26
CA GLU A 17 -2.21 -1.11 -6.09
C GLU A 17 -3.10 -0.82 -4.90
N LYS A 18 -4.08 -1.69 -4.67
CA LYS A 18 -4.94 -1.58 -3.50
C LYS A 18 -4.12 -1.67 -2.22
N TRP A 19 -3.21 -2.63 -2.16
CA TRP A 19 -2.37 -2.83 -1.00
C TRP A 19 -1.36 -1.69 -0.83
N LYS A 20 -0.86 -1.14 -1.94
CA LYS A 20 0.08 -0.01 -1.88
C LYS A 20 -0.57 1.19 -1.22
N GLY A 21 -1.81 1.49 -1.58
CA GLY A 21 -2.54 2.57 -0.94
C GLY A 21 -2.70 2.37 0.54
N LEU A 22 -3.03 1.15 0.95
CA LEU A 22 -3.17 0.83 2.37
C LEU A 22 -1.85 0.95 3.11
N ILE A 23 -0.77 0.48 2.50
CA ILE A 23 0.56 0.58 3.11
C ILE A 23 0.95 2.04 3.31
N LEU A 24 0.73 2.88 2.29
CA LEU A 24 1.04 4.29 2.40
C LEU A 24 0.25 4.95 3.52
N GLN A 25 -1.03 4.60 3.64
CA GLN A 25 -1.87 5.11 4.71
C GLN A 25 -1.33 4.71 6.09
N GLU A 26 -0.88 3.47 6.23
CA GLU A 26 -0.36 3.00 7.49
C GLU A 26 0.95 3.67 7.86
N LEU A 27 1.73 4.09 6.89
CA LEU A 27 3.01 4.73 7.14
C LEU A 27 2.90 6.25 7.31
N LYS A 28 1.72 6.82 7.11
CA LYS A 28 1.51 8.25 7.28
C LYS A 28 1.95 8.78 8.64
N PRO A 29 1.58 8.12 9.76
CA PRO A 29 1.98 8.63 11.07
C PRO A 29 3.47 8.56 11.34
N GLY A 30 4.18 7.65 10.68
CA GLY A 30 5.60 7.49 10.90
C GLY A 30 6.10 6.10 10.59
N THR A 31 7.30 5.82 11.04
CA THR A 31 7.97 4.55 10.82
C THR A 31 7.24 3.40 11.47
N LYS A 32 7.13 2.29 10.76
CA LYS A 32 6.54 1.07 11.29
C LYS A 32 7.39 -0.14 10.95
N ARG A 33 7.37 -1.12 11.83
CA ARG A 33 8.03 -2.40 11.60
C ARG A 33 7.15 -3.26 10.71
N TYR A 34 7.77 -4.21 10.03
CA TYR A 34 7.05 -5.14 9.18
C TYR A 34 5.89 -5.81 9.90
N GLY A 35 6.13 -6.29 11.13
CA GLY A 35 5.09 -6.94 11.92
C GLY A 35 3.92 -6.03 12.24
N GLU A 36 4.19 -4.75 12.47
CA GLU A 36 3.15 -3.78 12.74
C GLU A 36 2.29 -3.55 11.50
N LEU A 37 2.93 -3.47 10.33
CA LEU A 37 2.21 -3.33 9.07
C LEU A 37 1.34 -4.55 8.80
N LYS A 38 1.88 -5.74 9.06
CA LYS A 38 1.16 -6.98 8.83
C LYS A 38 -0.08 -7.06 9.73
N LYS A 39 0.02 -6.57 10.95
CA LYS A 39 -1.12 -6.54 11.86
C LYS A 39 -2.15 -5.50 11.46
N SER A 40 -1.67 -4.31 11.08
CA SER A 40 -2.56 -3.19 10.76
C SER A 40 -3.34 -3.44 9.48
N ILE A 41 -2.72 -4.11 8.53
CA ILE A 41 -3.37 -4.40 7.25
C ILE A 41 -3.94 -5.81 7.32
N SER A 42 -5.21 -5.90 7.69
CA SER A 42 -5.88 -7.18 7.84
C SER A 42 -5.96 -7.93 6.52
N ASN A 43 -5.86 -9.25 6.62
CA ASN A 43 -6.09 -10.14 5.49
C ASN A 43 -5.06 -10.06 4.37
N VAL A 44 -3.96 -9.35 4.58
CA VAL A 44 -2.91 -9.34 3.58
C VAL A 44 -2.01 -10.57 3.81
N LEU A 45 -1.71 -11.28 2.74
CA LEU A 45 -0.78 -12.40 2.81
C LEU A 45 0.63 -11.86 2.91
N GLN A 46 1.45 -12.55 3.68
CA GLN A 46 2.85 -12.16 3.86
C GLN A 46 3.56 -11.99 2.52
N LYS A 47 3.31 -12.92 1.60
CA LYS A 47 3.91 -12.88 0.28
C LYS A 47 3.55 -11.61 -0.47
N VAL A 48 2.27 -11.21 -0.39
CA VAL A 48 1.79 -10.01 -1.07
C VAL A 48 2.38 -8.77 -0.43
N LEU A 49 2.34 -8.70 0.90
CA LEU A 49 2.87 -7.54 1.61
C LEU A 49 4.36 -7.34 1.31
N THR A 50 5.13 -8.41 1.37
CA THR A 50 6.56 -8.36 1.08
C THR A 50 6.82 -7.89 -0.34
N ALA A 51 6.07 -8.41 -1.31
CA ALA A 51 6.24 -8.05 -2.71
C ALA A 51 5.90 -6.56 -2.93
N GLN A 52 4.84 -6.08 -2.31
CA GLN A 52 4.45 -4.68 -2.46
C GLN A 52 5.44 -3.74 -1.80
N LEU A 53 5.93 -4.08 -0.62
CA LEU A 53 6.93 -3.26 0.05
C LEU A 53 8.22 -3.18 -0.76
N ARG A 54 8.63 -4.30 -1.36
CA ARG A 54 9.82 -4.32 -2.19
C ARG A 54 9.65 -3.44 -3.42
N ASP A 55 8.50 -3.53 -4.06
CA ASP A 55 8.21 -2.73 -5.23
C ASP A 55 8.19 -1.24 -4.89
N MET A 56 7.58 -0.89 -3.76
CA MET A 56 7.51 0.48 -3.32
C MET A 56 8.90 1.02 -2.96
N GLU A 57 9.74 0.18 -2.39
CA GLU A 57 11.11 0.57 -2.09
C GLU A 57 11.89 0.84 -3.38
N GLU A 58 11.74 -0.03 -4.37
CA GLU A 58 12.41 0.13 -5.66
C GLU A 58 11.95 1.40 -6.37
N ASN A 59 10.71 1.78 -6.20
CA ASN A 59 10.16 2.98 -6.81
C ASN A 59 10.38 4.23 -5.97
N GLY A 60 11.08 4.10 -4.87
CA GLY A 60 11.44 5.24 -4.05
C GLY A 60 10.34 5.80 -3.18
N LEU A 61 9.27 5.06 -2.98
CA LEU A 61 8.14 5.51 -2.16
C LEU A 61 8.34 5.24 -0.68
N VAL A 62 9.01 4.15 -0.35
CA VAL A 62 9.32 3.82 1.03
C VAL A 62 10.80 3.53 1.16
N SER A 63 11.29 3.73 2.37
CA SER A 63 12.66 3.38 2.70
C SER A 63 12.64 2.25 3.72
N ARG A 64 13.56 1.32 3.56
CA ARG A 64 13.66 0.13 4.40
C ARG A 64 14.97 0.22 5.17
N LYS A 65 14.88 0.06 6.48
CA LYS A 65 16.06 0.07 7.32
C LYS A 65 16.12 -1.24 8.10
N VAL A 66 17.24 -1.92 7.97
CA VAL A 66 17.48 -3.18 8.66
C VAL A 66 18.45 -2.93 9.81
N TYR A 67 18.05 -3.37 10.99
CA TYR A 67 18.90 -3.26 12.17
C TYR A 67 19.51 -4.62 12.47
N ALA A 68 20.81 -4.63 12.66
CA ALA A 68 21.54 -5.86 12.98
C ALA A 68 21.35 -6.22 14.44
N GLU A 69 20.20 -6.79 14.72
CA GLU A 69 19.83 -7.23 16.06
C GLU A 69 19.43 -8.69 16.02
N VAL A 70 19.18 -9.26 17.17
CA VAL A 70 18.68 -10.63 17.28
C VAL A 70 17.42 -10.60 18.12
N PRO A 71 16.23 -10.84 17.52
CA PRO A 71 16.01 -11.06 16.08
C PRO A 71 16.18 -9.77 15.27
N PRO A 72 16.45 -9.87 13.97
CA PRO A 72 16.62 -8.67 13.13
C PRO A 72 15.36 -7.84 13.09
N ARG A 73 15.53 -6.54 13.09
CA ARG A 73 14.42 -5.61 13.02
C ARG A 73 14.45 -4.89 11.67
N VAL A 74 13.32 -4.87 11.00
CA VAL A 74 13.17 -4.17 9.73
C VAL A 74 12.08 -3.11 9.89
N GLU A 75 12.42 -1.88 9.56
CA GLU A 75 11.50 -0.76 9.66
C GLU A 75 11.29 -0.14 8.31
N TYR A 76 10.05 0.29 8.07
CA TYR A 76 9.67 0.97 6.84
C TYR A 76 9.15 2.35 7.16
N SER A 77 9.53 3.31 6.33
CA SER A 77 9.04 4.68 6.47
C SER A 77 8.84 5.28 5.09
N LEU A 78 8.00 6.31 5.01
CA LEU A 78 7.78 7.00 3.76
C LEU A 78 9.00 7.85 3.44
N THR A 79 9.39 7.82 2.17
CA THR A 79 10.38 8.76 1.66
C THR A 79 9.71 10.10 1.44
N GLU A 80 10.50 11.10 1.05
CA GLU A 80 9.95 12.39 0.69
C GLU A 80 8.96 12.25 -0.46
N LEU A 81 9.29 11.42 -1.45
CA LEU A 81 8.40 11.15 -2.57
C LEU A 81 7.12 10.49 -2.11
N GLY A 82 7.23 9.50 -1.20
CA GLY A 82 6.05 8.84 -0.66
C GLY A 82 5.14 9.79 0.09
N ARG A 83 5.72 10.72 0.85
CA ARG A 83 4.93 11.71 1.58
C ARG A 83 4.22 12.68 0.65
N SER A 84 4.79 12.93 -0.52
CA SER A 84 4.18 13.83 -1.49
C SER A 84 2.86 13.30 -2.02
N LEU A 85 2.61 12.00 -1.90
CA LEU A 85 1.36 11.38 -2.31
C LEU A 85 0.26 11.46 -1.24
N LYS A 86 0.62 11.89 -0.04
CA LYS A 86 -0.32 11.93 1.06
C LYS A 86 -1.63 12.68 0.77
N PRO A 87 -1.58 13.90 0.23
CA PRO A 87 -2.81 14.61 -0.08
C PRO A 87 -3.68 13.88 -1.10
N ILE A 88 -3.05 13.23 -2.08
CA ILE A 88 -3.76 12.48 -3.09
C ILE A 88 -4.42 11.24 -2.48
N LEU A 89 -3.70 10.56 -1.60
CA LEU A 89 -4.23 9.37 -0.94
C LEU A 89 -5.40 9.74 -0.02
N ASP A 90 -5.28 10.86 0.68
CA ASP A 90 -6.36 11.32 1.55
C ASP A 90 -7.60 11.65 0.73
N ALA A 91 -7.41 12.29 -0.42
CA ALA A 91 -8.52 12.63 -1.30
C ALA A 91 -9.18 11.37 -1.87
N LEU A 92 -8.39 10.39 -2.26
CA LEU A 92 -8.92 9.13 -2.79
C LEU A 92 -9.69 8.36 -1.73
N GLN A 93 -9.18 8.35 -0.51
CA GLN A 93 -9.86 7.67 0.58
C GLN A 93 -11.21 8.33 0.87
N HIS A 94 -11.21 9.64 0.91
CA HIS A 94 -12.43 10.40 1.15
C HIS A 94 -13.46 10.16 0.04
N TRP A 95 -12.99 10.17 -1.20
CA TRP A 95 -13.84 9.90 -2.35
C TRP A 95 -14.41 8.50 -2.29
N GLY A 96 -13.59 7.52 -1.91
CA GLY A 96 -14.03 6.13 -1.80
C GLY A 96 -15.11 5.94 -0.77
N GLU A 97 -15.00 6.61 0.37
CA GLU A 97 -16.01 6.55 1.42
C GLU A 97 -17.31 7.19 0.95
N ASP A 98 -17.21 8.32 0.29
CA ASP A 98 -18.37 9.01 -0.26
C ASP A 98 -19.05 8.17 -1.33
N TYR A 99 -18.27 7.52 -2.17
CA TYR A 99 -18.77 6.64 -3.20
C TYR A 99 -19.54 5.46 -2.60
N LYS A 100 -19.02 4.85 -1.56
CA LYS A 100 -19.70 3.75 -0.86
C LYS A 100 -21.02 4.19 -0.29
N THR A 101 -21.06 5.38 0.29
CA THR A 101 -22.27 5.92 0.85
C THR A 101 -23.34 6.12 -0.24
N ARG A 102 -22.93 6.64 -1.39
CA ARG A 102 -23.84 6.87 -2.50
C ARG A 102 -24.37 5.56 -3.06
N ILE A 103 -23.50 4.57 -3.19
CA ILE A 103 -23.89 3.24 -3.68
C ILE A 103 -24.88 2.61 -2.72
N ALA A 104 -24.64 2.68 -1.42
CA ALA A 104 -25.53 2.14 -0.42
C ALA A 104 -26.92 2.80 -0.46
N ALA A 105 -26.92 4.12 -0.68
CA ALA A 105 -28.19 4.86 -0.76
C ALA A 105 -28.96 4.55 -2.03
N CYS A 106 -28.27 4.32 -3.14
CA CYS A 106 -28.92 4.06 -4.43
C CYS A 106 -29.16 2.60 -4.72
N GLY A 107 -28.36 1.73 -4.11
CA GLY A 107 -28.40 0.30 -4.39
C GLY A 107 -29.58 -0.44 -3.79
N GLU A 108 -30.35 0.23 -3.00
CA GLU A 108 -31.54 -0.35 -2.39
C GLU A 108 -32.78 -0.11 -3.24
#